data_7adf96e6307d823a2acb23107c3463be
#
_entry.id   7adf96e6307d823a2acb23107c3463be
#
_cell.length_a   1.000
_cell.length_b   1.000
_cell.length_c   1.000
_cell.angle_alpha   90.00
_cell.angle_beta   90.00
_cell.angle_gamma   90.00
#
_symmetry.space_group_name_H-M   'P 1'
#
loop_
_entity.id
_entity.type
_entity.pdbx_description
1 polymer ?
#
loop_
_entity_poly.entity_id
_entity_poly.type
_entity_poly.pdbx_seq_one_letter_code
_entity_poly.pdbx_strand_id
1 'polypeptide(L)'
;MSLISALVLAAAAATVGKTAKITSSTTYYDRKEGFAYFSGGVSVDDAEYQLHADRAYVFMDGTNELRRIVALGNVAMTNGTKRAYGEKATYYRDPGMVVLHSGERGAAEVQDVADGGARIVRGKKIKFWTASEQVEVVEAEITAPSGSGLGALKGKLGR
;
A
#
# COMPACT_ATOMS: atom_id res chain seq x y z
N MET A 1 9.44 1.49 -9.41
CA MET A 1 8.14 0.80 -9.42
C MET A 1 7.56 0.81 -8.02
N SER A 2 6.33 1.14 -7.91
CA SER A 2 5.64 1.41 -6.64
C SER A 2 5.14 0.11 -6.00
N LEU A 3 4.99 0.10 -4.67
CA LEU A 3 4.36 -0.95 -3.85
C LEU A 3 2.99 -1.44 -4.36
N ILE A 4 2.40 -0.72 -5.28
CA ILE A 4 1.06 -0.91 -5.81
C ILE A 4 1.03 -1.90 -6.98
N SER A 5 2.16 -2.04 -7.68
CA SER A 5 2.22 -2.94 -8.83
C SER A 5 1.92 -4.39 -8.46
N ALA A 6 2.26 -4.82 -7.25
CA ALA A 6 1.99 -6.17 -6.78
C ALA A 6 0.51 -6.44 -6.56
N LEU A 7 -0.22 -5.49 -5.99
CA LEU A 7 -1.66 -5.64 -5.75
C LEU A 7 -2.45 -5.54 -7.06
N VAL A 8 -1.97 -4.71 -7.99
CA VAL A 8 -2.54 -4.55 -9.34
C VAL A 8 -2.27 -5.78 -10.21
N LEU A 9 -1.09 -6.38 -10.10
CA LEU A 9 -0.74 -7.60 -10.84
C LEU A 9 -1.60 -8.80 -10.43
N ALA A 10 -2.00 -8.83 -9.18
CA ALA A 10 -2.85 -9.87 -8.65
C ALA A 10 -4.26 -9.89 -9.29
N ALA A 11 -4.79 -8.73 -9.63
CA ALA A 11 -6.07 -8.62 -10.33
C ALA A 11 -5.92 -8.68 -11.86
N ALA A 12 -4.74 -8.36 -12.38
CA ALA A 12 -4.41 -8.31 -13.79
C ALA A 12 -3.46 -9.45 -14.21
N ALA A 13 -3.67 -10.67 -13.75
CA ALA A 13 -2.86 -11.85 -14.11
C ALA A 13 -2.74 -12.14 -15.63
N ALA A 14 -3.06 -11.16 -16.46
CA ALA A 14 -3.01 -11.19 -17.91
C ALA A 14 -1.88 -10.34 -18.52
N THR A 15 -1.06 -9.65 -17.75
CA THR A 15 0.06 -8.90 -18.31
C THR A 15 1.34 -9.72 -18.28
N VAL A 16 1.79 -10.01 -19.49
CA VAL A 16 2.95 -10.78 -19.89
C VAL A 16 4.20 -10.51 -19.02
N GLY A 17 4.69 -11.52 -18.30
CA GLY A 17 6.07 -11.62 -17.87
C GLY A 17 6.38 -11.54 -16.38
N LYS A 18 5.44 -11.17 -15.50
CA LYS A 18 5.64 -11.22 -14.05
C LYS A 18 4.44 -11.90 -13.38
N THR A 19 4.67 -12.98 -12.68
CA THR A 19 3.64 -13.70 -11.94
C THR A 19 3.65 -13.30 -10.48
N ALA A 20 2.55 -12.68 -10.01
CA ALA A 20 2.29 -12.54 -8.59
C ALA A 20 1.48 -13.75 -8.11
N LYS A 21 1.87 -14.30 -6.97
CA LYS A 21 1.13 -15.37 -6.29
C LYS A 21 0.23 -14.79 -5.23
N ILE A 22 -1.08 -15.05 -5.33
CA ILE A 22 -2.05 -14.70 -4.30
C ILE A 22 -2.52 -15.96 -3.61
N THR A 23 -2.54 -15.91 -2.29
CA THR A 23 -3.11 -16.96 -1.45
C THR A 23 -4.15 -16.36 -0.51
N SER A 24 -5.25 -17.05 -0.33
CA SER A 24 -6.30 -16.75 0.64
C SER A 24 -7.07 -18.03 0.96
N SER A 25 -7.75 -18.08 2.11
CA SER A 25 -8.59 -19.23 2.43
C SER A 25 -9.83 -19.30 1.58
N THR A 26 -10.41 -18.14 1.26
CA THR A 26 -11.63 -18.04 0.45
C THR A 26 -11.47 -16.94 -0.58
N THR A 27 -11.86 -17.26 -1.81
CA THR A 27 -11.92 -16.29 -2.92
C THR A 27 -13.30 -16.34 -3.54
N TYR A 28 -13.90 -15.17 -3.70
CA TYR A 28 -15.14 -14.98 -4.44
C TYR A 28 -14.93 -14.00 -5.59
N TYR A 29 -15.45 -14.29 -6.74
CA TYR A 29 -15.33 -13.44 -7.91
C TYR A 29 -16.68 -13.31 -8.62
N ASP A 30 -17.12 -12.09 -8.82
CA ASP A 30 -18.31 -11.76 -9.60
C ASP A 30 -17.92 -10.90 -10.81
N ARG A 31 -17.89 -11.56 -11.96
CA ARG A 31 -17.52 -10.92 -13.22
C ARG A 31 -18.56 -9.88 -13.67
N LYS A 32 -19.82 -10.11 -13.35
CA LYS A 32 -20.92 -9.23 -13.76
C LYS A 32 -20.86 -7.90 -12.98
N GLU A 33 -20.59 -7.99 -11.70
CA GLU A 33 -20.45 -6.82 -10.83
C GLU A 33 -19.03 -6.21 -10.84
N GLY A 34 -18.07 -6.85 -11.53
CA GLY A 34 -16.68 -6.38 -11.57
C GLY A 34 -16.01 -6.38 -10.20
N PHE A 35 -16.19 -7.45 -9.44
CA PHE A 35 -15.78 -7.50 -8.04
C PHE A 35 -15.14 -8.83 -7.69
N ALA A 36 -14.04 -8.77 -6.93
CA ALA A 36 -13.43 -9.94 -6.32
C ALA A 36 -13.22 -9.70 -4.82
N TYR A 37 -13.38 -10.74 -4.03
CA TYR A 37 -13.20 -10.72 -2.58
C TYR A 37 -12.32 -11.88 -2.14
N PHE A 38 -11.35 -11.57 -1.29
CA PHE A 38 -10.40 -12.52 -0.71
C PHE A 38 -10.48 -12.43 0.81
N SER A 39 -10.53 -13.56 1.50
CA SER A 39 -10.60 -13.60 2.95
C SER A 39 -9.90 -14.80 3.57
N GLY A 40 -9.75 -14.75 4.90
CA GLY A 40 -9.07 -15.79 5.66
C GLY A 40 -7.54 -15.70 5.59
N GLY A 41 -7.02 -14.49 5.62
CA GLY A 41 -5.60 -14.21 5.46
C GLY A 41 -5.20 -14.16 4.00
N VAL A 42 -4.96 -12.94 3.51
CA VAL A 42 -4.53 -12.67 2.13
C VAL A 42 -3.04 -12.45 2.12
N SER A 43 -2.35 -13.15 1.25
CA SER A 43 -0.93 -12.93 0.97
C SER A 43 -0.73 -12.77 -0.52
N VAL A 44 -0.06 -11.69 -0.89
CA VAL A 44 0.40 -11.44 -2.25
C VAL A 44 1.91 -11.47 -2.25
N ASP A 45 2.49 -12.33 -3.05
CA ASP A 45 3.94 -12.47 -3.20
C ASP A 45 4.31 -12.25 -4.67
N ASP A 46 5.04 -11.19 -4.89
CA ASP A 46 5.65 -10.81 -6.16
C ASP A 46 7.16 -10.74 -5.93
N ALA A 47 7.95 -10.85 -6.98
CA ALA A 47 9.41 -10.79 -6.89
C ALA A 47 9.95 -9.52 -6.20
N GLU A 48 9.20 -8.42 -6.26
CA GLU A 48 9.61 -7.13 -5.69
C GLU A 48 8.85 -6.74 -4.42
N TYR A 49 7.65 -7.32 -4.21
CA TYR A 49 6.71 -6.88 -3.18
C TYR A 49 6.07 -8.05 -2.46
N GLN A 50 5.82 -7.84 -1.20
CA GLN A 50 4.97 -8.72 -0.40
C GLN A 50 3.89 -7.90 0.29
N LEU A 51 2.66 -8.41 0.29
CA LEU A 51 1.54 -7.80 1.00
C LEU A 51 0.82 -8.87 1.81
N HIS A 52 0.47 -8.51 3.03
CA HIS A 52 -0.41 -9.30 3.89
C HIS A 52 -1.59 -8.45 4.36
N ALA A 53 -2.77 -9.05 4.42
CA ALA A 53 -3.97 -8.45 4.98
C ALA A 53 -4.93 -9.57 5.45
N ASP A 54 -5.89 -9.24 6.30
CA ASP A 54 -6.92 -10.21 6.70
C ASP A 54 -7.91 -10.46 5.55
N ARG A 55 -8.25 -9.39 4.83
CA ARG A 55 -9.21 -9.40 3.70
C ARG A 55 -8.79 -8.41 2.62
N ALA A 56 -9.20 -8.68 1.40
CA ALA A 56 -9.03 -7.75 0.30
C ALA A 56 -10.24 -7.74 -0.64
N TYR A 57 -10.56 -6.55 -1.14
CA TYR A 57 -11.59 -6.31 -2.14
C TYR A 57 -10.94 -5.70 -3.37
N VAL A 58 -11.26 -6.24 -4.52
CA VAL A 58 -10.79 -5.76 -5.82
C VAL A 58 -11.98 -5.33 -6.65
N PHE A 59 -11.98 -4.09 -7.10
CA PHE A 59 -13.04 -3.52 -7.93
C PHE A 59 -12.49 -3.24 -9.32
N MET A 60 -13.22 -3.72 -10.32
CA MET A 60 -12.92 -3.54 -11.73
C MET A 60 -13.97 -2.62 -12.38
N ASP A 61 -13.62 -1.99 -13.46
CA ASP A 61 -14.58 -1.23 -14.26
C ASP A 61 -15.32 -2.14 -15.27
N GLY A 62 -16.21 -1.53 -16.07
CA GLY A 62 -17.00 -2.26 -17.06
C GLY A 62 -16.18 -2.92 -18.19
N THR A 63 -14.89 -2.63 -18.29
CA THR A 63 -13.95 -3.23 -19.24
C THR A 63 -13.09 -4.33 -18.61
N ASN A 64 -13.39 -4.71 -17.37
CA ASN A 64 -12.57 -5.63 -16.55
C ASN A 64 -11.17 -5.09 -16.20
N GLU A 65 -10.99 -3.78 -16.24
CA GLU A 65 -9.76 -3.18 -15.77
C GLU A 65 -9.85 -2.82 -14.29
N LEU A 66 -8.74 -2.99 -13.58
CA LEU A 66 -8.63 -2.64 -12.18
C LEU A 66 -8.97 -1.16 -11.95
N ARG A 67 -9.85 -0.89 -11.01
CA ARG A 67 -10.23 0.46 -10.59
C ARG A 67 -9.73 0.80 -9.20
N ARG A 68 -9.94 -0.08 -8.25
CA ARG A 68 -9.63 0.13 -6.83
C ARG A 68 -9.37 -1.19 -6.12
N ILE A 69 -8.46 -1.15 -5.15
CA ILE A 69 -8.22 -2.25 -4.23
C ILE A 69 -8.35 -1.74 -2.81
N VAL A 70 -9.00 -2.52 -1.95
CA VAL A 70 -9.11 -2.23 -0.51
C VAL A 70 -8.61 -3.44 0.26
N ALA A 71 -7.50 -3.28 0.97
CA ALA A 71 -6.98 -4.25 1.91
C ALA A 71 -7.38 -3.86 3.33
N LEU A 72 -7.86 -4.79 4.11
CA LEU A 72 -8.43 -4.58 5.44
C LEU A 72 -7.83 -5.56 6.45
N GLY A 73 -7.50 -5.02 7.59
CA GLY A 73 -7.03 -5.76 8.76
C GLY A 73 -5.58 -6.18 8.66
N ASN A 74 -4.75 -5.75 9.61
CA ASN A 74 -3.33 -6.11 9.72
C ASN A 74 -2.57 -5.96 8.40
N VAL A 75 -2.77 -4.84 7.70
CA VAL A 75 -2.11 -4.61 6.43
C VAL A 75 -0.63 -4.40 6.65
N ALA A 76 0.19 -5.22 6.00
CA ALA A 76 1.64 -5.11 6.00
C ALA A 76 2.14 -5.25 4.56
N MET A 77 2.96 -4.30 4.13
CA MET A 77 3.54 -4.26 2.79
C MET A 77 5.05 -4.10 2.91
N THR A 78 5.80 -4.87 2.13
CA THR A 78 7.26 -4.76 2.07
C THR A 78 7.75 -4.64 0.63
N ASN A 79 8.75 -3.81 0.43
CA ASN A 79 9.50 -3.67 -0.82
C ASN A 79 10.95 -3.33 -0.48
N GLY A 80 11.84 -4.31 -0.59
CA GLY A 80 13.23 -4.12 -0.25
C GLY A 80 13.40 -3.59 1.17
N THR A 81 13.90 -2.37 1.31
CA THR A 81 14.12 -1.68 2.58
C THR A 81 12.87 -0.97 3.13
N LYS A 82 11.82 -0.85 2.32
CA LYS A 82 10.60 -0.13 2.69
C LYS A 82 9.55 -1.06 3.25
N ARG A 83 8.90 -0.63 4.33
CA ARG A 83 7.79 -1.33 4.97
C ARG A 83 6.67 -0.35 5.25
N ALA A 84 5.44 -0.79 5.06
CA ALA A 84 4.25 0.00 5.36
C ALA A 84 3.24 -0.84 6.13
N TYR A 85 2.62 -0.25 7.13
CA TYR A 85 1.65 -0.90 8.01
C TYR A 85 0.42 -0.02 8.19
N GLY A 86 -0.75 -0.64 8.29
CA GLY A 86 -1.99 0.06 8.57
C GLY A 86 -3.12 -0.93 8.87
N GLU A 87 -4.24 -0.41 9.34
CA GLU A 87 -5.45 -1.22 9.50
C GLU A 87 -6.19 -1.38 8.17
N LYS A 88 -6.07 -0.38 7.30
CA LYS A 88 -6.65 -0.37 5.98
C LYS A 88 -5.69 0.27 5.00
N ALA A 89 -5.57 -0.31 3.81
CA ALA A 89 -4.94 0.31 2.66
C ALA A 89 -5.91 0.36 1.49
N THR A 90 -6.02 1.50 0.82
CA THR A 90 -6.82 1.64 -0.39
C THR A 90 -5.92 2.13 -1.51
N TYR A 91 -5.92 1.41 -2.61
CA TYR A 91 -5.32 1.83 -3.85
C TYR A 91 -6.37 2.34 -4.83
N TYR A 92 -6.14 3.49 -5.39
CA TYR A 92 -6.92 4.06 -6.49
C TYR A 92 -6.05 4.09 -7.75
N ARG A 93 -6.44 3.37 -8.79
CA ARG A 93 -5.71 3.35 -10.07
C ARG A 93 -5.60 4.74 -10.68
N ASP A 94 -6.68 5.48 -10.62
CA ASP A 94 -6.74 6.86 -11.06
C ASP A 94 -7.04 7.74 -9.83
N PRO A 95 -6.09 8.57 -9.39
CA PRO A 95 -4.86 9.06 -10.02
C PRO A 95 -3.57 8.27 -9.72
N GLY A 96 -3.64 7.03 -9.29
CA GLY A 96 -2.47 6.27 -8.86
C GLY A 96 -2.04 6.65 -7.44
N MET A 97 -2.94 6.46 -6.48
CA MET A 97 -2.76 6.88 -5.09
C MET A 97 -3.01 5.71 -4.14
N VAL A 98 -2.16 5.59 -3.12
CA VAL A 98 -2.40 4.72 -1.96
C VAL A 98 -2.75 5.55 -0.76
N VAL A 99 -3.73 5.08 0.00
CA VAL A 99 -4.11 5.66 1.30
C VAL A 99 -4.00 4.59 2.36
N LEU A 100 -3.10 4.80 3.31
CA LEU A 100 -2.99 3.99 4.53
C LEU A 100 -3.78 4.67 5.64
N HIS A 101 -4.56 3.90 6.38
CA HIS A 101 -5.30 4.36 7.54
C HIS A 101 -4.82 3.69 8.81
N SER A 102 -4.73 4.46 9.88
CA SER A 102 -4.62 3.95 11.24
C SER A 102 -5.89 3.19 11.64
N GLY A 103 -5.79 2.41 12.69
CA GLY A 103 -6.90 1.72 13.31
C GLY A 103 -6.75 1.69 14.83
N GLU A 104 -7.57 0.88 15.49
CA GLU A 104 -7.53 0.73 16.96
C GLU A 104 -6.20 0.17 17.47
N ARG A 105 -5.45 -0.55 16.62
CA ARG A 105 -4.17 -1.17 16.97
C ARG A 105 -2.97 -0.24 16.84
N GLY A 106 -3.12 0.93 16.26
CA GLY A 106 -2.03 1.89 16.10
C GLY A 106 -2.14 2.78 14.87
N ALA A 107 -1.16 3.64 14.73
CA ALA A 107 -1.03 4.56 13.60
C ALA A 107 -0.72 3.82 12.29
N ALA A 108 -1.05 4.44 11.17
CA ALA A 108 -0.47 4.08 9.89
C ALA A 108 1.02 4.43 9.92
N GLU A 109 1.87 3.55 9.40
CA GLU A 109 3.31 3.69 9.48
C GLU A 109 3.99 3.33 8.17
N VAL A 110 4.97 4.13 7.77
CA VAL A 110 5.89 3.82 6.68
C VAL A 110 7.31 3.91 7.22
N GLN A 111 8.08 2.86 7.01
CA GLN A 111 9.49 2.76 7.38
C GLN A 111 10.36 2.61 6.13
N ASP A 112 11.50 3.27 6.14
CA ASP A 112 12.58 3.03 5.19
C ASP A 112 13.85 2.72 6.00
N VAL A 113 14.29 1.48 5.91
CA VAL A 113 15.48 0.98 6.63
C VAL A 113 16.62 0.86 5.63
N ALA A 114 17.18 2.00 5.23
CA ALA A 114 18.37 2.06 4.39
C ALA A 114 19.65 2.22 5.23
N ASP A 115 20.81 2.10 4.58
CA ASP A 115 22.10 2.37 5.20
C ASP A 115 22.13 3.78 5.84
N GLY A 116 22.33 3.86 7.14
CA GLY A 116 22.33 5.14 7.89
C GLY A 116 21.19 5.29 8.90
N GLY A 117 20.33 4.29 9.05
CA GLY A 117 19.29 4.22 10.07
C GLY A 117 17.87 4.26 9.52
N ALA A 118 16.93 3.95 10.39
CA ALA A 118 15.51 3.90 10.02
C ALA A 118 14.89 5.30 9.94
N ARG A 119 14.16 5.55 8.87
CA ARG A 119 13.23 6.69 8.77
C ARG A 119 11.82 6.15 8.95
N ILE A 120 11.10 6.72 9.89
CA ILE A 120 9.76 6.26 10.24
C ILE A 120 8.80 7.45 10.16
N VAL A 121 7.72 7.27 9.40
CA VAL A 121 6.62 8.22 9.31
C VAL A 121 5.37 7.54 9.85
N ARG A 122 4.75 8.14 10.84
CA ARG A 122 3.48 7.68 11.43
C ARG A 122 2.42 8.75 11.30
N GLY A 123 1.17 8.33 11.18
CA GLY A 123 0.06 9.25 11.15
C GLY A 123 -1.28 8.54 11.22
N LYS A 124 -2.34 9.31 11.36
CA LYS A 124 -3.70 8.80 11.28
C LYS A 124 -4.06 8.34 9.88
N LYS A 125 -3.51 9.04 8.89
CA LYS A 125 -3.66 8.73 7.48
C LYS A 125 -2.39 9.13 6.73
N ILE A 126 -1.91 8.23 5.88
CA ILE A 126 -0.78 8.50 4.99
C ILE A 126 -1.28 8.29 3.56
N LYS A 127 -1.17 9.30 2.73
CA LYS A 127 -1.43 9.23 1.30
C LYS A 127 -0.12 9.34 0.54
N PHE A 128 0.06 8.53 -0.46
CA PHE A 128 1.18 8.69 -1.38
C PHE A 128 0.75 8.44 -2.83
N TRP A 129 1.25 9.31 -3.71
CA TRP A 129 1.02 9.24 -5.15
C TRP A 129 2.20 8.56 -5.82
N THR A 130 1.89 7.56 -6.61
CA THR A 130 2.90 6.67 -7.18
C THR A 130 3.70 7.30 -8.32
N ALA A 131 3.08 8.20 -9.08
CA ALA A 131 3.73 8.84 -10.21
C ALA A 131 4.56 10.08 -9.81
N SER A 132 4.14 10.81 -8.79
CA SER A 132 4.77 12.06 -8.36
C SER A 132 5.64 11.94 -7.11
N GLU A 133 5.65 10.75 -6.48
CA GLU A 133 6.34 10.49 -5.22
C GLU A 133 5.95 11.45 -4.07
N GLN A 134 4.79 12.08 -4.20
CA GLN A 134 4.25 12.97 -3.18
C GLN A 134 3.69 12.16 -2.01
N VAL A 135 3.86 12.69 -0.80
CA VAL A 135 3.34 12.09 0.43
C VAL A 135 2.63 13.17 1.24
N GLU A 136 1.42 12.85 1.69
CA GLU A 136 0.65 13.66 2.64
C GLU A 136 0.38 12.83 3.89
N VAL A 137 0.66 13.38 5.04
CA VAL A 137 0.45 12.71 6.33
C VAL A 137 -0.45 13.56 7.21
N VAL A 138 -1.52 12.98 7.68
CA VAL A 138 -2.45 13.60 8.62
C VAL A 138 -2.09 13.17 10.03
N GLU A 139 -1.94 14.12 10.96
CA GLU A 139 -1.48 13.92 12.33
C GLU A 139 -0.11 13.20 12.35
N ALA A 140 0.87 13.82 11.71
CA ALA A 140 2.18 13.23 11.44
C ALA A 140 3.12 13.21 12.65
N GLU A 141 3.80 12.09 12.82
CA GLU A 141 5.01 11.92 13.61
C GLU A 141 6.13 11.39 12.71
N ILE A 142 7.25 12.07 12.67
CA ILE A 142 8.39 11.70 11.82
C ILE A 142 9.61 11.48 12.69
N THR A 143 10.21 10.31 12.59
CA THR A 143 11.46 9.94 13.23
C THR A 143 12.51 9.64 12.17
N ALA A 144 13.64 10.30 12.25
CA ALA A 144 14.77 10.05 11.35
C ALA A 144 16.09 10.22 12.11
N PRO A 145 17.20 9.60 11.64
CA PRO A 145 18.51 9.79 12.21
C PRO A 145 18.92 11.27 12.19
N SER A 146 19.55 11.75 13.24
CA SER A 146 20.11 13.10 13.28
C SER A 146 21.18 13.24 12.19
N GLY A 147 21.10 14.32 11.40
CA GLY A 147 21.98 14.56 10.25
C GLY A 147 21.40 14.16 8.90
N SER A 148 20.21 13.56 8.83
CA SER A 148 19.59 13.07 7.60
C SER A 148 18.78 14.10 6.80
N GLY A 149 19.12 15.40 6.89
CA GLY A 149 18.48 16.44 6.07
C GLY A 149 17.05 16.81 6.43
N LEU A 150 16.57 16.45 7.63
CA LEU A 150 15.26 16.85 8.15
C LEU A 150 15.06 18.37 8.23
N GLY A 151 16.15 19.13 8.25
CA GLY A 151 16.10 20.59 8.18
C GLY A 151 15.45 21.11 6.88
N ALA A 152 15.55 20.37 5.79
CA ALA A 152 14.95 20.72 4.52
C ALA A 152 13.41 20.46 4.48
N LEU A 153 12.91 19.51 5.29
CA LEU A 153 11.48 19.21 5.40
C LEU A 153 10.74 20.22 6.30
N LYS A 154 11.40 20.74 7.35
CA LYS A 154 10.80 21.78 8.21
C LYS A 154 10.49 23.08 7.46
N GLY A 155 11.24 23.40 6.42
CA GLY A 155 11.00 24.59 5.60
C GLY A 155 9.80 24.47 4.66
N LYS A 156 9.37 23.26 4.31
CA LYS A 156 8.23 23.01 3.40
C LYS A 156 6.89 22.81 4.11
N LEU A 157 6.90 22.41 5.39
CA LEU A 157 5.68 22.15 6.17
C LEU A 157 5.23 23.35 7.02
N GLY A 158 6.00 24.42 7.06
CA GLY A 158 5.75 25.64 7.85
C GLY A 158 5.19 26.82 7.05
N ARG A 159 4.59 26.56 5.91
CA ARG A 159 3.94 27.63 5.13
C ARG A 159 2.52 27.24 4.73
#